data_652eb562f8c744b1e6d7ef5396c00087
#
_entry.id   652eb562f8c744b1e6d7ef5396c00087
#
_cell.length_a   1.000
_cell.length_b   1.000
_cell.length_c   1.000
_cell.angle_alpha   90.00
_cell.angle_beta   90.00
_cell.angle_gamma   90.00
#
_symmetry.space_group_name_H-M   'P 1'
#
loop_
_entity.id
_entity.type
_entity.pdbx_description
1 polymer ?
#
loop_
_entity_poly.entity_id
_entity_poly.type
_entity_poly.pdbx_seq_one_letter_code
_entity_poly.pdbx_strand_id
1 'polypeptide(L)'
;MKKLFSLLLVVMLLCAAMTGCFASTNPTEPEEPTGGAEKTTSVKITDTFSAEDPEGLAYETRHVYAGDKNSTAIIGMAAQGYNASAMYIILYENEGKAVGEYQVIVCDTEEDANNLKAFYSAAGQNLTQDGVVLYMFSDADMVQSTIAMYAAMGALSEETVNAYLTFVSTSNGLIKQ
;
A
#
# COMPACT_ATOMS: atom_id res chain seq x y z
N MET A 1 6.20 22.48 3.03
CA MET A 1 5.09 22.37 3.98
C MET A 1 3.74 22.10 3.31
N LYS A 2 3.34 22.75 2.19
CA LYS A 2 2.05 22.46 1.52
C LYS A 2 1.91 21.05 0.96
N LYS A 3 2.97 20.42 0.47
CA LYS A 3 2.97 19.06 -0.10
C LYS A 3 2.81 17.96 0.97
N LEU A 4 3.34 18.16 2.17
CA LEU A 4 3.17 17.23 3.30
C LEU A 4 1.71 17.22 3.80
N PHE A 5 1.04 18.38 3.78
CA PHE A 5 -0.37 18.49 4.18
C PHE A 5 -1.31 17.75 3.23
N SER A 6 -0.98 17.73 1.93
CA SER A 6 -1.79 17.03 0.91
C SER A 6 -1.69 15.52 1.06
N LEU A 7 -0.48 14.98 1.35
CA LEU A 7 -0.29 13.55 1.64
C LEU A 7 -1.06 13.12 2.88
N LEU A 8 -1.03 13.96 3.92
CA LEU A 8 -1.76 13.73 5.17
C LEU A 8 -3.28 13.65 4.95
N LEU A 9 -3.83 14.50 4.07
CA LEU A 9 -5.27 14.57 3.83
C LEU A 9 -5.81 13.31 3.13
N VAL A 10 -5.07 12.75 2.18
CA VAL A 10 -5.49 11.55 1.43
C VAL A 10 -5.41 10.29 2.29
N VAL A 11 -4.36 10.18 3.11
CA VAL A 11 -4.24 9.07 4.06
C VAL A 11 -5.28 9.20 5.18
N MET A 12 -5.58 10.41 5.66
CA MET A 12 -6.67 10.64 6.62
C MET A 12 -8.07 10.38 6.02
N LEU A 13 -8.28 10.62 4.73
CA LEU A 13 -9.57 10.31 4.09
C LEU A 13 -9.80 8.79 4.00
N LEU A 14 -8.76 8.01 3.78
CA LEU A 14 -8.82 6.54 3.87
C LEU A 14 -9.01 6.05 5.32
N CYS A 15 -8.46 6.75 6.31
CA CYS A 15 -8.61 6.41 7.74
C CYS A 15 -9.88 6.96 8.39
N ALA A 16 -10.45 8.09 7.93
CA ALA A 16 -11.62 8.73 8.53
C ALA A 16 -12.94 7.97 8.32
N ALA A 17 -12.97 6.98 7.42
CA ALA A 17 -14.13 6.08 7.27
C ALA A 17 -14.25 5.02 8.38
N MET A 18 -13.32 4.99 9.36
CA MET A 18 -13.18 3.89 10.33
C MET A 18 -13.41 4.28 11.80
N THR A 19 -14.45 5.06 12.10
CA THR A 19 -15.00 5.09 13.47
C THR A 19 -16.12 4.07 13.61
N GLY A 20 -15.77 2.79 13.65
CA GLY A 20 -16.72 1.70 13.87
C GLY A 20 -16.06 0.44 14.42
N CYS A 21 -16.17 0.24 15.72
CA CYS A 21 -16.06 -1.00 16.50
C CYS A 21 -14.94 -1.99 16.12
N PHE A 22 -13.83 -1.92 16.87
CA PHE A 22 -12.84 -3.00 16.94
C PHE A 22 -13.36 -4.16 17.78
N ALA A 23 -13.61 -5.31 17.16
CA ALA A 23 -13.61 -6.59 17.85
C ALA A 23 -12.22 -7.21 17.65
N SER A 24 -11.49 -7.37 18.77
CA SER A 24 -10.17 -8.00 18.81
C SER A 24 -10.29 -9.49 18.54
N THR A 25 -9.74 -9.97 17.44
CA THR A 25 -9.40 -11.38 17.25
C THR A 25 -7.90 -11.47 16.98
N ASN A 26 -7.19 -12.16 17.87
CA ASN A 26 -5.76 -12.44 17.73
C ASN A 26 -5.49 -13.22 16.44
N PRO A 27 -4.61 -12.73 15.54
CA PRO A 27 -4.16 -13.55 14.42
C PRO A 27 -3.09 -14.54 14.90
N THR A 28 -3.28 -15.79 14.55
CA THR A 28 -2.26 -16.84 14.65
C THR A 28 -1.15 -16.53 13.64
N GLU A 29 0.09 -16.51 14.12
CA GLU A 29 1.30 -16.27 13.32
C GLU A 29 1.44 -17.37 12.24
N PRO A 30 1.55 -17.01 10.95
CA PRO A 30 1.81 -17.99 9.90
C PRO A 30 3.31 -18.34 9.85
N GLU A 31 3.63 -19.63 9.80
CA GLU A 31 4.98 -20.15 9.64
C GLU A 31 5.65 -19.63 8.34
N GLU A 32 6.92 -19.21 8.44
CA GLU A 32 7.75 -18.83 7.30
C GLU A 32 7.92 -20.02 6.34
N PRO A 33 7.72 -19.87 5.03
CA PRO A 33 8.11 -20.88 4.07
C PRO A 33 9.62 -20.81 3.83
N THR A 34 10.35 -21.72 4.46
CA THR A 34 11.75 -22.02 4.10
C THR A 34 11.78 -22.80 2.79
N GLY A 35 12.00 -22.10 1.69
CA GLY A 35 12.23 -22.68 0.38
C GLY A 35 12.96 -21.68 -0.49
N GLY A 36 14.21 -22.00 -0.86
CA GLY A 36 15.01 -21.20 -1.80
C GLY A 36 14.38 -21.21 -3.19
N ALA A 37 13.36 -20.38 -3.41
CA ALA A 37 12.88 -20.06 -4.72
C ALA A 37 13.78 -18.96 -5.32
N GLU A 38 14.10 -19.05 -6.60
CA GLU A 38 14.74 -17.97 -7.34
C GLU A 38 13.98 -16.68 -7.05
N LYS A 39 14.70 -15.63 -6.63
CA LYS A 39 14.14 -14.33 -6.30
C LYS A 39 13.54 -13.75 -7.60
N THR A 40 12.22 -13.85 -7.76
CA THR A 40 11.55 -13.24 -8.91
C THR A 40 11.75 -11.73 -8.87
N THR A 41 12.03 -11.13 -10.04
CA THR A 41 12.28 -9.69 -10.17
C THR A 41 10.99 -8.87 -10.31
N SER A 42 9.85 -9.48 -10.08
CA SER A 42 8.53 -8.82 -10.17
C SER A 42 7.49 -9.48 -9.29
N VAL A 43 6.41 -8.76 -9.04
CA VAL A 43 5.19 -9.26 -8.40
C VAL A 43 4.06 -9.22 -9.42
N LYS A 44 3.50 -10.39 -9.75
CA LYS A 44 2.34 -10.47 -10.64
C LYS A 44 1.12 -9.85 -9.95
N ILE A 45 0.51 -8.85 -10.57
CA ILE A 45 -0.67 -8.13 -10.07
C ILE A 45 -1.93 -8.57 -10.82
N THR A 46 -1.86 -8.54 -12.15
CA THR A 46 -2.93 -9.03 -13.05
C THR A 46 -2.34 -9.96 -14.09
N ASP A 47 -3.15 -10.46 -15.02
CA ASP A 47 -2.62 -11.27 -16.14
C ASP A 47 -1.78 -10.46 -17.12
N THR A 48 -1.96 -9.14 -17.16
CA THR A 48 -1.29 -8.23 -18.10
C THR A 48 -0.30 -7.27 -17.43
N PHE A 49 -0.31 -7.14 -16.10
CA PHE A 49 0.55 -6.22 -15.35
C PHE A 49 1.30 -6.93 -14.24
N SER A 50 2.61 -6.71 -14.18
CA SER A 50 3.47 -7.07 -13.06
C SER A 50 4.19 -5.82 -12.54
N ALA A 51 4.29 -5.69 -11.23
CA ALA A 51 5.13 -4.67 -10.62
C ALA A 51 6.58 -5.17 -10.63
N GLU A 52 7.38 -4.63 -11.55
CA GLU A 52 8.80 -4.96 -11.66
C GLU A 52 9.58 -4.37 -10.47
N ASP A 53 10.58 -5.10 -9.99
CA ASP A 53 11.49 -4.56 -8.98
C ASP A 53 12.21 -3.33 -9.57
N PRO A 54 12.32 -2.20 -8.83
CA PRO A 54 12.97 -1.02 -9.35
C PRO A 54 14.43 -1.28 -9.70
N GLU A 55 14.84 -0.82 -10.88
CA GLU A 55 16.21 -1.00 -11.36
C GLU A 55 17.24 -0.40 -10.39
N GLY A 56 18.23 -1.20 -10.01
CA GLY A 56 19.29 -0.78 -9.07
C GLY A 56 18.88 -0.72 -7.61
N LEU A 57 17.64 -1.08 -7.24
CA LEU A 57 17.22 -1.14 -5.84
C LEU A 57 17.85 -2.34 -5.14
N ALA A 58 18.74 -2.08 -4.17
CA ALA A 58 19.28 -3.10 -3.29
C ALA A 58 18.31 -3.37 -2.12
N TYR A 59 17.86 -4.60 -1.95
CA TYR A 59 16.99 -5.02 -0.86
C TYR A 59 17.25 -6.49 -0.47
N GLU A 60 16.99 -6.81 0.80
CA GLU A 60 17.09 -8.18 1.34
C GLU A 60 15.73 -8.86 1.31
N THR A 61 14.69 -8.15 1.70
CA THR A 61 13.33 -8.68 1.83
C THR A 61 12.34 -7.84 1.04
N ARG A 62 11.40 -8.53 0.39
CA ARG A 62 10.24 -7.92 -0.27
C ARG A 62 8.97 -8.42 0.43
N HIS A 63 8.24 -7.50 1.02
CA HIS A 63 6.97 -7.77 1.66
C HIS A 63 5.83 -7.45 0.70
N VAL A 64 4.94 -8.40 0.46
CA VAL A 64 3.78 -8.21 -0.41
C VAL A 64 2.52 -8.39 0.43
N TYR A 65 1.65 -7.39 0.40
CA TYR A 65 0.33 -7.43 1.01
C TYR A 65 -0.72 -7.14 -0.06
N ALA A 66 -1.82 -7.89 -0.04
CA ALA A 66 -2.90 -7.73 -1.00
C ALA A 66 -4.26 -7.73 -0.30
N GLY A 67 -5.19 -6.94 -0.83
CA GLY A 67 -6.59 -6.93 -0.45
C GLY A 67 -7.47 -7.01 -1.69
N ASP A 68 -8.53 -7.79 -1.60
CA ASP A 68 -9.56 -7.95 -2.61
C ASP A 68 -10.76 -7.00 -2.36
N LYS A 69 -11.88 -7.25 -3.04
CA LYS A 69 -13.15 -6.50 -2.89
C LYS A 69 -13.72 -6.47 -1.46
N ASN A 70 -13.28 -7.36 -0.58
CA ASN A 70 -13.71 -7.42 0.82
C ASN A 70 -12.76 -6.66 1.75
N SER A 71 -11.64 -6.17 1.25
CA SER A 71 -10.70 -5.38 2.05
C SER A 71 -11.28 -4.02 2.41
N THR A 72 -10.91 -3.49 3.57
CA THR A 72 -11.39 -2.20 4.05
C THR A 72 -11.07 -1.06 3.09
N ALA A 73 -9.88 -1.10 2.46
CA ALA A 73 -9.47 -0.10 1.47
C ALA A 73 -10.41 -0.08 0.27
N ILE A 74 -10.73 -1.24 -0.31
CA ILE A 74 -11.60 -1.33 -1.50
C ILE A 74 -13.04 -0.95 -1.16
N ILE A 75 -13.56 -1.41 -0.02
CA ILE A 75 -14.89 -1.00 0.47
C ILE A 75 -14.95 0.52 0.66
N GLY A 76 -13.91 1.13 1.23
CA GLY A 76 -13.81 2.57 1.42
C GLY A 76 -13.79 3.37 0.10
N MET A 77 -13.08 2.86 -0.93
CA MET A 77 -13.09 3.45 -2.28
C MET A 77 -14.49 3.35 -2.91
N ALA A 78 -15.12 2.18 -2.84
CA ALA A 78 -16.47 1.97 -3.37
C ALA A 78 -17.52 2.88 -2.72
N ALA A 79 -17.42 3.12 -1.41
CA ALA A 79 -18.29 4.06 -0.68
C ALA A 79 -18.15 5.51 -1.17
N GLN A 80 -17.03 5.86 -1.80
CA GLN A 80 -16.76 7.16 -2.41
C GLN A 80 -17.07 7.21 -3.91
N GLY A 81 -17.58 6.10 -4.47
CA GLY A 81 -17.92 5.98 -5.89
C GLY A 81 -16.76 5.57 -6.80
N TYR A 82 -15.67 5.03 -6.26
CA TYR A 82 -14.53 4.51 -7.01
C TYR A 82 -14.52 2.99 -6.98
N ASN A 83 -14.70 2.34 -8.14
CA ASN A 83 -14.76 0.89 -8.23
C ASN A 83 -13.36 0.31 -8.46
N ALA A 84 -12.91 -0.51 -7.53
CA ALA A 84 -11.65 -1.23 -7.61
C ALA A 84 -11.84 -2.68 -7.16
N SER A 85 -11.02 -3.58 -7.69
CA SER A 85 -11.08 -5.02 -7.43
C SER A 85 -10.01 -5.50 -6.48
N ALA A 86 -8.85 -4.81 -6.43
CA ALA A 86 -7.76 -5.16 -5.55
C ALA A 86 -6.86 -3.97 -5.23
N MET A 87 -6.15 -4.07 -4.09
CA MET A 87 -5.07 -3.18 -3.71
C MET A 87 -3.87 -4.01 -3.26
N TYR A 88 -2.65 -3.52 -3.61
CA TYR A 88 -1.40 -4.14 -3.18
C TYR A 88 -0.50 -3.09 -2.55
N ILE A 89 0.26 -3.53 -1.53
CA ILE A 89 1.43 -2.82 -1.00
C ILE A 89 2.61 -3.76 -1.13
N ILE A 90 3.67 -3.31 -1.81
CA ILE A 90 4.91 -4.04 -2.00
C ILE A 90 6.02 -3.21 -1.41
N LEU A 91 6.51 -3.58 -0.23
CA LEU A 91 7.57 -2.86 0.47
C LEU A 91 8.89 -3.62 0.36
N TYR A 92 9.94 -2.88 0.04
CA TYR A 92 11.31 -3.38 -0.04
C TYR A 92 12.07 -2.95 1.20
N GLU A 93 12.71 -3.91 1.86
CA GLU A 93 13.46 -3.73 3.10
C GLU A 93 14.92 -4.14 2.91
N ASN A 94 15.82 -3.33 3.44
CA ASN A 94 17.25 -3.62 3.54
C ASN A 94 17.76 -3.21 4.92
N GLU A 95 18.44 -4.11 5.63
CA GLU A 95 18.98 -3.87 6.97
C GLU A 95 17.95 -3.27 7.95
N GLY A 96 16.72 -3.77 7.93
CA GLY A 96 15.63 -3.34 8.80
C GLY A 96 15.00 -1.98 8.44
N LYS A 97 15.37 -1.39 7.29
CA LYS A 97 14.86 -0.10 6.81
C LYS A 97 14.08 -0.28 5.51
N ALA A 98 12.98 0.44 5.37
CA ALA A 98 12.29 0.53 4.10
C ALA A 98 13.13 1.30 3.09
N VAL A 99 13.38 0.68 1.93
CA VAL A 99 14.18 1.27 0.83
C VAL A 99 13.33 1.59 -0.40
N GLY A 100 12.06 1.21 -0.40
CA GLY A 100 11.09 1.55 -1.43
C GLY A 100 9.74 0.90 -1.18
N GLU A 101 8.68 1.47 -1.76
CA GLU A 101 7.33 0.93 -1.67
C GLU A 101 6.55 1.18 -2.96
N TYR A 102 5.91 0.15 -3.49
CA TYR A 102 4.82 0.29 -4.45
C TYR A 102 3.48 0.26 -3.74
N GLN A 103 2.61 1.17 -4.13
CA GLN A 103 1.18 1.08 -3.91
C GLN A 103 0.51 0.86 -5.26
N VAL A 104 -0.31 -0.19 -5.37
CA VAL A 104 -0.96 -0.57 -6.63
C VAL A 104 -2.45 -0.75 -6.37
N ILE A 105 -3.28 -0.16 -7.23
CA ILE A 105 -4.75 -0.29 -7.20
C ILE A 105 -5.18 -0.85 -8.55
N VAL A 106 -5.96 -1.92 -8.53
CA VAL A 106 -6.59 -2.50 -9.72
C VAL A 106 -8.04 -2.06 -9.76
N CYS A 107 -8.41 -1.22 -10.71
CA CYS A 107 -9.78 -0.75 -10.93
C CYS A 107 -10.60 -1.77 -11.73
N ASP A 108 -11.92 -1.68 -11.64
CA ASP A 108 -12.81 -2.59 -12.38
C ASP A 108 -12.83 -2.24 -13.90
N THR A 109 -12.67 -0.96 -14.24
CA THR A 109 -12.60 -0.46 -15.63
C THR A 109 -11.55 0.63 -15.79
N GLU A 110 -11.17 0.93 -17.02
CA GLU A 110 -10.27 2.07 -17.31
C GLU A 110 -10.93 3.42 -16.95
N GLU A 111 -12.24 3.53 -17.03
CA GLU A 111 -12.98 4.72 -16.61
C GLU A 111 -12.86 4.94 -15.10
N ASP A 112 -13.02 3.87 -14.30
CA ASP A 112 -12.78 3.92 -12.85
C ASP A 112 -11.33 4.33 -12.54
N ALA A 113 -10.35 3.79 -13.28
CA ALA A 113 -8.96 4.16 -13.12
C ALA A 113 -8.72 5.65 -13.44
N ASN A 114 -9.29 6.17 -14.53
CA ASN A 114 -9.20 7.58 -14.88
C ASN A 114 -9.80 8.48 -13.80
N ASN A 115 -10.98 8.12 -13.29
CA ASN A 115 -11.68 8.89 -12.25
C ASN A 115 -10.88 8.89 -10.94
N LEU A 116 -10.37 7.73 -10.52
CA LEU A 116 -9.57 7.60 -9.30
C LEU A 116 -8.23 8.34 -9.43
N LYS A 117 -7.56 8.24 -10.60
CA LYS A 117 -6.34 8.99 -10.89
C LYS A 117 -6.57 10.51 -10.81
N ALA A 118 -7.67 10.99 -11.37
CA ALA A 118 -8.02 12.41 -11.30
C ALA A 118 -8.23 12.89 -9.85
N PHE A 119 -8.87 12.07 -9.01
CA PHE A 119 -9.04 12.32 -7.58
C PHE A 119 -7.69 12.44 -6.86
N TYR A 120 -6.79 11.47 -7.04
CA TYR A 120 -5.45 11.49 -6.44
C TYR A 120 -4.61 12.67 -6.94
N SER A 121 -4.71 13.00 -8.25
CA SER A 121 -4.02 14.16 -8.83
C SER A 121 -4.51 15.48 -8.23
N ALA A 122 -5.80 15.63 -7.98
CA ALA A 122 -6.36 16.81 -7.30
C ALA A 122 -5.86 16.93 -5.85
N ALA A 123 -5.55 15.81 -5.20
CA ALA A 123 -4.90 15.76 -3.89
C ALA A 123 -3.37 15.95 -3.95
N GLY A 124 -2.80 16.15 -5.12
CA GLY A 124 -1.36 16.38 -5.33
C GLY A 124 -0.51 15.12 -5.40
N GLN A 125 -1.14 13.96 -5.60
CA GLN A 125 -0.45 12.69 -5.83
C GLN A 125 -0.47 12.33 -7.32
N ASN A 126 0.67 11.85 -7.83
CA ASN A 126 0.81 11.47 -9.22
C ASN A 126 0.87 9.94 -9.32
N LEU A 127 -0.25 9.33 -9.70
CA LEU A 127 -0.30 7.90 -10.02
C LEU A 127 0.05 7.68 -11.49
N THR A 128 0.84 6.65 -11.76
CA THR A 128 1.01 6.11 -13.11
C THR A 128 -0.15 5.17 -13.40
N GLN A 129 -0.58 5.11 -14.66
CA GLN A 129 -1.68 4.26 -15.11
C GLN A 129 -1.24 3.36 -16.24
N ASP A 130 -1.58 2.08 -16.13
CA ASP A 130 -1.48 1.08 -17.20
C ASP A 130 -2.82 0.33 -17.28
N GLY A 131 -3.62 0.67 -18.28
CA GLY A 131 -4.98 0.16 -18.42
C GLY A 131 -5.83 0.43 -17.16
N VAL A 132 -6.28 -0.63 -16.50
CA VAL A 132 -7.06 -0.58 -15.26
C VAL A 132 -6.20 -0.47 -13.99
N VAL A 133 -4.87 -0.53 -14.11
CA VAL A 133 -3.95 -0.52 -12.98
C VAL A 133 -3.41 0.88 -12.73
N LEU A 134 -3.54 1.34 -11.50
CA LEU A 134 -2.91 2.56 -11.01
C LEU A 134 -1.80 2.17 -10.04
N TYR A 135 -0.64 2.82 -10.16
CA TYR A 135 0.46 2.55 -9.23
C TYR A 135 1.32 3.78 -8.97
N MET A 136 2.00 3.76 -7.84
CA MET A 136 2.96 4.76 -7.42
C MET A 136 4.13 4.05 -6.74
N PHE A 137 5.35 4.47 -7.05
CA PHE A 137 6.55 4.07 -6.32
C PHE A 137 7.02 5.22 -5.43
N SER A 138 7.25 4.91 -4.16
CA SER A 138 7.89 5.79 -3.18
C SER A 138 9.31 5.30 -2.93
N ASP A 139 10.29 6.18 -3.07
CA ASP A 139 11.69 5.87 -2.74
C ASP A 139 11.93 5.77 -1.22
N ALA A 140 13.16 5.46 -0.83
CA ALA A 140 13.55 5.30 0.57
C ALA A 140 13.22 6.53 1.42
N ASP A 141 13.50 7.73 0.93
CA ASP A 141 13.27 8.97 1.69
C ASP A 141 11.78 9.22 1.91
N MET A 142 10.95 8.95 0.90
CA MET A 142 9.51 9.11 0.99
C MET A 142 8.89 8.09 1.95
N VAL A 143 9.23 6.81 1.84
CA VAL A 143 8.63 5.77 2.70
C VAL A 143 9.09 5.91 4.14
N GLN A 144 10.37 6.22 4.39
CA GLN A 144 10.86 6.47 5.75
C GLN A 144 10.22 7.71 6.37
N SER A 145 10.07 8.79 5.61
CA SER A 145 9.34 10.00 6.07
C SER A 145 7.88 9.68 6.41
N THR A 146 7.25 8.78 5.68
CA THR A 146 5.89 8.31 5.96
C THR A 146 5.83 7.52 7.26
N ILE A 147 6.77 6.60 7.48
CA ILE A 147 6.87 5.82 8.73
C ILE A 147 7.08 6.76 9.93
N ALA A 148 8.04 7.70 9.84
CA ALA A 148 8.31 8.67 10.89
C ALA A 148 7.09 9.56 11.19
N MET A 149 6.35 9.97 10.16
CA MET A 149 5.12 10.74 10.33
C MET A 149 4.05 9.96 11.10
N TYR A 150 3.80 8.70 10.75
CA TYR A 150 2.82 7.87 11.46
C TYR A 150 3.24 7.59 12.91
N ALA A 151 4.53 7.38 13.17
CA ALA A 151 5.05 7.24 14.53
C ALA A 151 4.84 8.54 15.34
N ALA A 152 5.17 9.70 14.76
CA ALA A 152 4.95 11.00 15.40
C ALA A 152 3.49 11.32 15.70
N MET A 153 2.56 10.78 14.90
CA MET A 153 1.11 10.89 15.11
C MET A 153 0.58 9.90 16.16
N GLY A 154 1.41 8.98 16.66
CA GLY A 154 1.01 7.91 17.57
C GLY A 154 0.23 6.77 16.90
N ALA A 155 0.24 6.69 15.58
CA ALA A 155 -0.39 5.60 14.83
C ALA A 155 0.46 4.33 14.84
N LEU A 156 1.79 4.47 15.00
CA LEU A 156 2.71 3.35 15.19
C LEU A 156 3.22 3.33 16.63
N SER A 157 3.41 2.13 17.18
CA SER A 157 4.02 1.94 18.51
C SER A 157 5.52 2.27 18.51
N GLU A 158 6.17 2.12 17.35
CA GLU A 158 7.58 2.36 17.13
C GLU A 158 7.84 2.70 15.65
N GLU A 159 8.97 3.36 15.36
CA GLU A 159 9.36 3.76 14.01
C GLU A 159 10.12 2.62 13.31
N THR A 160 9.39 1.53 13.00
CA THR A 160 9.95 0.33 12.36
C THR A 160 9.13 -0.10 11.16
N VAL A 161 9.76 -0.85 10.25
CA VAL A 161 9.10 -1.45 9.08
C VAL A 161 7.96 -2.37 9.52
N ASN A 162 8.17 -3.20 10.53
CA ASN A 162 7.15 -4.13 11.02
C ASN A 162 5.93 -3.43 11.62
N ALA A 163 6.13 -2.37 12.41
CA ALA A 163 5.03 -1.58 12.96
C ALA A 163 4.24 -0.90 11.83
N TYR A 164 4.93 -0.36 10.82
CA TYR A 164 4.31 0.24 9.63
C TYR A 164 3.51 -0.79 8.84
N LEU A 165 4.09 -1.94 8.49
CA LEU A 165 3.40 -3.01 7.76
C LEU A 165 2.17 -3.53 8.51
N THR A 166 2.28 -3.69 9.83
CA THR A 166 1.14 -4.07 10.67
C THR A 166 0.04 -3.03 10.63
N PHE A 167 0.39 -1.75 10.74
CA PHE A 167 -0.56 -0.65 10.68
C PHE A 167 -1.27 -0.59 9.32
N VAL A 168 -0.52 -0.55 8.21
CA VAL A 168 -1.11 -0.39 6.87
C VAL A 168 -1.92 -1.62 6.46
N SER A 169 -1.46 -2.84 6.79
CA SER A 169 -2.21 -4.06 6.47
C SER A 169 -3.51 -4.14 7.26
N THR A 170 -3.49 -3.87 8.56
CA THR A 170 -4.68 -3.89 9.42
C THR A 170 -5.68 -2.80 9.02
N SER A 171 -5.21 -1.57 8.83
CA SER A 171 -6.06 -0.43 8.47
C SER A 171 -6.75 -0.59 7.12
N ASN A 172 -6.08 -1.23 6.17
CA ASN A 172 -6.60 -1.43 4.82
C ASN A 172 -7.22 -2.82 4.60
N GLY A 173 -7.18 -3.71 5.59
CA GLY A 173 -7.68 -5.08 5.46
C GLY A 173 -6.88 -5.92 4.46
N LEU A 174 -5.54 -5.73 4.42
CA LEU A 174 -4.65 -6.45 3.52
C LEU A 174 -4.07 -7.69 4.20
N ILE A 175 -3.82 -8.72 3.42
CA ILE A 175 -3.27 -10.01 3.85
C ILE A 175 -1.89 -10.19 3.22
N LYS A 176 -0.91 -10.65 4.01
CA LYS A 176 0.44 -11.00 3.54
C LYS A 176 0.35 -12.16 2.54
N GLN A 177 1.06 -12.00 1.42
CA GLN A 177 1.13 -12.99 0.34
C GLN A 177 2.40 -13.82 0.44
#